data_c48c9bfab4e128ba112cbeda33b0adc7
#
_entry.id   c48c9bfab4e128ba112cbeda33b0adc7
#
_cell.length_a   1.000
_cell.length_b   1.000
_cell.length_c   1.000
_cell.angle_alpha   90.00
_cell.angle_beta   90.00
_cell.angle_gamma   90.00
#
_symmetry.space_group_name_H-M   'P 1'
#
loop_
_entity.id
_entity.type
_entity.pdbx_description
1 polymer ?
#
loop_
_entity_poly.entity_id
_entity_poly.type
_entity_poly.pdbx_seq_one_letter_code
_entity_poly.pdbx_strand_id
1 'polypeptide(L)'
;MALDRSAVIDTVQKLVDAPSVYEGLKAKAEVFLRAVDTPQEKSAFRTLMDEIKSDVLTIDQLIGFTESPDGTAVFGAQKAGELAAAAKQAKEQGEDTCICPACQAGKKILANQAVFAS
;
A
#
# COMPACT_ATOMS: atom_id res chain seq x y z
N MET A 1 -13.61 -11.89 3.46
CA MET A 1 -13.08 -13.17 2.97
C MET A 1 -11.59 -13.07 2.69
N ALA A 2 -10.84 -14.13 3.00
CA ALA A 2 -9.42 -14.17 2.67
C ALA A 2 -9.24 -14.28 1.16
N LEU A 3 -8.25 -13.59 0.63
CA LEU A 3 -7.88 -13.70 -0.78
C LEU A 3 -7.13 -15.01 -1.01
N ASP A 4 -7.33 -15.63 -2.16
CA ASP A 4 -6.52 -16.77 -2.56
C ASP A 4 -5.19 -16.30 -3.17
N ARG A 5 -4.31 -17.25 -3.51
CA ARG A 5 -2.99 -16.96 -4.07
C ARG A 5 -3.08 -16.07 -5.32
N SER A 6 -3.98 -16.40 -6.24
CA SER A 6 -4.16 -15.64 -7.48
C SER A 6 -4.61 -14.21 -7.20
N ALA A 7 -5.55 -14.03 -6.28
CA ALA A 7 -6.06 -12.72 -5.91
C ALA A 7 -4.98 -11.85 -5.23
N VAL A 8 -4.12 -12.46 -4.40
CA VAL A 8 -2.99 -11.74 -3.79
C VAL A 8 -2.01 -11.31 -4.87
N ILE A 9 -1.69 -12.17 -5.83
CA ILE A 9 -0.80 -11.83 -6.95
C ILE A 9 -1.39 -10.67 -7.76
N ASP A 10 -2.69 -10.70 -8.04
CA ASP A 10 -3.38 -9.61 -8.74
C ASP A 10 -3.31 -8.31 -7.94
N THR A 11 -3.42 -8.39 -6.62
CA THR A 11 -3.32 -7.21 -5.74
C THR A 11 -1.90 -6.63 -5.76
N VAL A 12 -0.88 -7.49 -5.80
CA VAL A 12 0.51 -7.03 -5.96
C VAL A 12 0.68 -6.31 -7.30
N GLN A 13 0.08 -6.83 -8.36
CA GLN A 13 0.12 -6.16 -9.67
C GLN A 13 -0.55 -4.78 -9.61
N LYS A 14 -1.68 -4.66 -8.92
CA LYS A 14 -2.34 -3.37 -8.72
C LYS A 14 -1.47 -2.41 -7.92
N LEU A 15 -0.72 -2.92 -6.94
CA LEU A 15 0.23 -2.12 -6.18
C LEU A 15 1.30 -1.54 -7.10
N VAL A 16 1.88 -2.36 -7.98
CA VAL A 16 2.90 -1.93 -8.95
C VAL A 16 2.34 -0.84 -9.88
N ASP A 17 1.10 -0.98 -10.30
CA ASP A 17 0.46 -0.07 -11.26
C ASP A 17 -0.09 1.19 -10.60
N ALA A 18 -0.14 1.27 -9.28
CA ALA A 18 -0.69 2.43 -8.58
C ALA A 18 0.19 3.66 -8.76
N PRO A 19 -0.38 4.83 -9.14
CA PRO A 19 0.44 6.05 -9.33
C PRO A 19 1.09 6.55 -8.05
N SER A 20 0.57 6.18 -6.89
CA SER A 20 1.08 6.60 -5.59
C SER A 20 2.10 5.63 -4.99
N VAL A 21 2.48 4.56 -5.70
CA VAL A 21 3.42 3.58 -5.17
C VAL A 21 4.83 4.18 -5.08
N TYR A 22 5.50 3.92 -3.95
CA TYR A 22 6.88 4.32 -3.75
C TYR A 22 7.81 3.43 -4.59
N GLU A 23 8.84 4.01 -5.22
CA GLU A 23 9.73 3.27 -6.14
C GLU A 23 10.39 2.04 -5.52
N GLY A 24 10.85 2.14 -4.28
CA GLY A 24 11.45 1.00 -3.58
C GLY A 24 10.47 -0.14 -3.38
N LEU A 25 9.22 0.19 -3.03
CA LEU A 25 8.15 -0.80 -2.89
C LEU A 25 7.79 -1.42 -4.24
N LYS A 26 7.68 -0.59 -5.28
CA LYS A 26 7.41 -1.07 -6.64
C LYS A 26 8.47 -2.07 -7.10
N ALA A 27 9.76 -1.75 -6.88
CA ALA A 27 10.86 -2.62 -7.27
C ALA A 27 10.75 -3.99 -6.59
N LYS A 28 10.47 -4.02 -5.29
CA LYS A 28 10.34 -5.28 -4.55
C LYS A 28 9.11 -6.06 -4.95
N ALA A 29 8.01 -5.38 -5.26
CA ALA A 29 6.81 -6.02 -5.78
C ALA A 29 7.06 -6.66 -7.15
N GLU A 30 7.80 -5.99 -8.03
CA GLU A 30 8.16 -6.53 -9.34
C GLU A 30 9.07 -7.75 -9.20
N VAL A 31 10.02 -7.73 -8.26
CA VAL A 31 10.88 -8.89 -7.98
C VAL A 31 10.02 -10.08 -7.54
N PHE A 32 9.06 -9.85 -6.65
CA PHE A 32 8.14 -10.91 -6.22
C PHE A 32 7.35 -11.47 -7.40
N LEU A 33 6.79 -10.62 -8.25
CA LEU A 33 6.00 -11.08 -9.40
C LEU A 33 6.82 -11.95 -10.35
N ARG A 34 8.10 -11.63 -10.54
CA ARG A 34 9.01 -12.44 -11.35
C ARG A 34 9.42 -13.74 -10.66
N ALA A 35 9.37 -13.78 -9.34
CA ALA A 35 9.75 -14.96 -8.56
C ALA A 35 8.60 -15.94 -8.34
N VAL A 36 7.37 -15.59 -8.73
CA VAL A 36 6.19 -16.47 -8.58
C VAL A 36 6.47 -17.81 -9.26
N ASP A 37 6.14 -18.88 -8.55
CA ASP A 37 6.36 -20.28 -8.98
C ASP A 37 7.84 -20.67 -9.12
N THR A 38 8.74 -19.91 -8.48
CA THR A 38 10.17 -20.25 -8.40
C THR A 38 10.57 -20.53 -6.95
N PRO A 39 11.75 -21.14 -6.71
CA PRO A 39 12.25 -21.32 -5.33
C PRO A 39 12.44 -20.02 -4.55
N GLN A 40 12.56 -18.88 -5.22
CA GLN A 40 12.76 -17.56 -4.61
C GLN A 40 11.45 -16.87 -4.22
N GLU A 41 10.29 -17.43 -4.57
CA GLU A 41 8.98 -16.80 -4.33
C GLU A 41 8.78 -16.44 -2.86
N LYS A 42 9.03 -17.39 -1.97
CA LYS A 42 8.81 -17.19 -0.54
C LYS A 42 9.71 -16.10 0.04
N SER A 43 10.97 -16.10 -0.34
CA SER A 43 11.94 -15.11 0.08
C SER A 43 11.59 -13.72 -0.46
N ALA A 44 11.22 -13.64 -1.74
CA ALA A 44 10.80 -12.39 -2.37
C ALA A 44 9.53 -11.83 -1.72
N PHE A 45 8.58 -12.71 -1.38
CA PHE A 45 7.37 -12.30 -0.70
C PHE A 45 7.66 -11.71 0.68
N ARG A 46 8.55 -12.36 1.45
CA ARG A 46 8.95 -11.87 2.78
C ARG A 46 9.57 -10.49 2.68
N THR A 47 10.46 -10.28 1.71
CA THR A 47 11.09 -8.97 1.47
C THR A 47 10.03 -7.93 1.12
N LEU A 48 9.06 -8.29 0.28
CA LEU A 48 7.95 -7.41 -0.07
C LEU A 48 7.12 -7.04 1.15
N MET A 49 6.82 -8.00 2.03
CA MET A 49 6.06 -7.74 3.25
C MET A 49 6.76 -6.75 4.16
N ASP A 50 8.07 -6.90 4.34
CA ASP A 50 8.86 -5.98 5.17
C ASP A 50 8.82 -4.56 4.61
N GLU A 51 8.89 -4.41 3.30
CA GLU A 51 8.82 -3.10 2.65
C GLU A 51 7.42 -2.49 2.78
N ILE A 52 6.37 -3.27 2.59
CA ILE A 52 4.99 -2.79 2.75
C ILE A 52 4.78 -2.29 4.18
N LYS A 53 5.22 -3.02 5.18
CA LYS A 53 5.09 -2.62 6.58
C LYS A 53 5.76 -1.29 6.87
N SER A 54 6.87 -0.99 6.18
CA SER A 54 7.58 0.27 6.34
C SER A 54 6.91 1.42 5.60
N ASP A 55 6.26 1.16 4.46
CA ASP A 55 5.81 2.19 3.54
C ASP A 55 4.31 2.51 3.64
N VAL A 56 3.48 1.60 4.18
CA VAL A 56 2.05 1.86 4.35
C VAL A 56 1.84 2.86 5.48
N LEU A 57 1.19 3.98 5.16
CA LEU A 57 0.89 5.02 6.13
C LEU A 57 -0.40 4.71 6.89
N THR A 58 -0.47 5.17 8.15
CA THR A 58 -1.75 5.17 8.87
C THR A 58 -2.59 6.32 8.36
N ILE A 59 -3.91 6.26 8.62
CA ILE A 59 -4.83 7.35 8.25
C ILE A 59 -4.44 8.65 8.97
N ASP A 60 -3.98 8.57 10.22
CA ASP A 60 -3.54 9.75 10.97
C ASP A 60 -2.28 10.36 10.37
N GLN A 61 -1.33 9.54 9.89
CA GLN A 61 -0.13 10.03 9.21
C GLN A 61 -0.50 10.74 7.90
N LEU A 62 -1.47 10.20 7.15
CA LEU A 62 -1.96 10.83 5.92
C LEU A 62 -2.58 12.20 6.23
N ILE A 63 -3.46 12.28 7.23
CA ILE A 63 -4.10 13.54 7.62
C ILE A 63 -3.04 14.56 8.02
N GLY A 64 -2.10 14.17 8.87
CA GLY A 64 -1.01 15.06 9.31
C GLY A 64 -0.18 15.56 8.15
N PHE A 65 0.15 14.71 7.20
CA PHE A 65 0.93 15.10 6.02
C PHE A 65 0.16 16.07 5.12
N THR A 66 -1.12 15.79 4.84
CA THR A 66 -1.93 16.63 3.95
C THR A 66 -2.22 18.00 4.54
N GLU A 67 -2.23 18.11 5.87
CA GLU A 67 -2.41 19.38 6.57
C GLU A 67 -1.10 20.14 6.77
N SER A 68 0.04 19.52 6.46
CA SER A 68 1.36 20.14 6.63
C SER A 68 1.76 20.96 5.42
N PRO A 69 2.75 21.88 5.56
CA PRO A 69 3.30 22.59 4.41
C PRO A 69 3.88 21.67 3.35
N ASP A 70 4.45 20.53 3.76
CA ASP A 70 5.02 19.54 2.82
C ASP A 70 3.93 18.91 1.96
N GLY A 71 2.77 18.59 2.55
CA GLY A 71 1.63 18.07 1.81
C GLY A 71 1.10 19.08 0.80
N THR A 72 1.03 20.35 1.21
CA THR A 72 0.62 21.42 0.32
C THR A 72 1.60 21.59 -0.84
N ALA A 73 2.91 21.43 -0.59
CA ALA A 73 3.93 21.51 -1.63
C ALA A 73 3.82 20.37 -2.64
N VAL A 74 3.47 19.17 -2.17
CA VAL A 74 3.36 17.97 -3.02
C VAL A 74 2.07 17.96 -3.83
N PHE A 75 0.94 18.26 -3.19
CA PHE A 75 -0.39 18.12 -3.82
C PHE A 75 -1.01 19.44 -4.31
N GLY A 76 -0.50 20.59 -3.86
CA GLY A 76 -1.17 21.86 -4.01
C GLY A 76 -2.21 22.05 -2.91
N ALA A 77 -2.48 23.31 -2.57
CA ALA A 77 -3.34 23.65 -1.42
C ALA A 77 -4.76 23.05 -1.55
N GLN A 78 -5.35 23.13 -2.73
CA GLN A 78 -6.71 22.63 -2.95
C GLN A 78 -6.77 21.11 -2.82
N LYS A 79 -5.87 20.41 -3.50
CA LYS A 79 -5.86 18.93 -3.50
C LYS A 79 -5.49 18.38 -2.12
N ALA A 80 -4.54 19.01 -1.43
CA ALA A 80 -4.18 18.62 -0.07
C ALA A 80 -5.38 18.76 0.87
N GLY A 81 -6.14 19.85 0.76
CA GLY A 81 -7.35 20.07 1.55
C GLY A 81 -8.43 19.02 1.26
N GLU A 82 -8.64 18.71 -0.01
CA GLU A 82 -9.61 17.69 -0.43
C GLU A 82 -9.20 16.30 0.11
N LEU A 83 -7.93 15.98 0.00
CA LEU A 83 -7.40 14.70 0.47
C LEU A 83 -7.50 14.58 2.00
N ALA A 84 -7.21 15.66 2.72
CA ALA A 84 -7.35 15.70 4.17
C ALA A 84 -8.81 15.48 4.59
N ALA A 85 -9.76 16.13 3.90
CA ALA A 85 -11.18 15.96 4.18
C ALA A 85 -11.64 14.52 3.91
N ALA A 86 -11.22 13.94 2.80
CA ALA A 86 -11.54 12.56 2.44
C ALA A 86 -10.95 11.57 3.47
N ALA A 87 -9.72 11.82 3.93
CA ALA A 87 -9.07 10.97 4.93
C ALA A 87 -9.79 11.04 6.27
N LYS A 88 -10.20 12.23 6.71
CA LYS A 88 -10.96 12.40 7.95
C LYS A 88 -12.30 11.67 7.90
N GLN A 89 -12.99 11.75 6.76
CA GLN A 89 -14.25 11.05 6.56
C GLN A 89 -14.04 9.53 6.60
N ALA A 90 -13.00 9.04 5.94
CA ALA A 90 -12.66 7.62 5.95
C ALA A 90 -12.36 7.14 7.38
N LYS A 91 -11.64 7.94 8.17
CA LYS A 91 -11.36 7.61 9.57
C LYS A 91 -12.64 7.48 10.39
N GLU A 92 -13.61 8.36 10.17
CA GLU A 92 -14.91 8.29 10.84
C GLU A 92 -15.66 7.00 10.49
N GLN A 93 -15.40 6.44 9.32
CA GLN A 93 -15.99 5.20 8.87
C GLN A 93 -15.20 3.96 9.31
N GLY A 94 -14.15 4.13 10.10
CA GLY A 94 -13.38 3.03 10.65
C GLY A 94 -12.08 2.71 9.90
N GLU A 95 -11.71 3.51 8.91
CA GLU A 95 -10.45 3.30 8.19
C GLU A 95 -9.26 3.71 9.06
N ASP A 96 -8.23 2.87 9.11
CA ASP A 96 -7.02 3.11 9.88
C ASP A 96 -5.76 3.27 9.04
N THR A 97 -5.87 3.06 7.72
CA THR A 97 -4.75 3.08 6.77
C THR A 97 -4.96 4.21 5.77
N CYS A 98 -3.86 4.74 5.23
CA CYS A 98 -3.91 5.73 4.14
C CYS A 98 -4.82 5.23 3.00
N ILE A 99 -5.62 6.12 2.47
CA ILE A 99 -6.64 5.79 1.45
C ILE A 99 -6.11 5.77 0.01
N CYS A 100 -4.81 6.02 -0.20
CA CYS A 100 -4.26 5.95 -1.55
C CYS A 100 -4.27 4.50 -2.08
N PRO A 101 -4.35 4.31 -3.41
CA PRO A 101 -4.42 2.95 -3.98
C PRO A 101 -3.28 2.03 -3.56
N ALA A 102 -2.04 2.56 -3.48
CA ALA A 102 -0.88 1.77 -3.08
C ALA A 102 -1.00 1.28 -1.64
N CYS A 103 -1.38 2.15 -0.69
CA CYS A 103 -1.54 1.77 0.71
C CYS A 103 -2.70 0.79 0.90
N GLN A 104 -3.81 0.97 0.19
CA GLN A 104 -4.94 0.05 0.27
C GLN A 104 -4.58 -1.33 -0.29
N ALA A 105 -3.84 -1.39 -1.39
CA ALA A 105 -3.33 -2.66 -1.93
C ALA A 105 -2.38 -3.32 -0.93
N GLY A 106 -1.45 -2.56 -0.35
CA GLY A 106 -0.53 -3.06 0.67
C GLY A 106 -1.25 -3.63 1.88
N LYS A 107 -2.29 -2.95 2.35
CA LYS A 107 -3.11 -3.41 3.47
C LYS A 107 -3.75 -4.78 3.17
N LYS A 108 -4.30 -4.95 1.97
CA LYS A 108 -4.91 -6.22 1.55
C LYS A 108 -3.87 -7.35 1.50
N ILE A 109 -2.69 -7.06 0.98
CA ILE A 109 -1.60 -8.04 0.91
C ILE A 109 -1.19 -8.47 2.32
N LEU A 110 -0.99 -7.53 3.24
CA LEU A 110 -0.64 -7.83 4.62
C LEU A 110 -1.70 -8.68 5.32
N ALA A 111 -2.97 -8.38 5.09
CA ALA A 111 -4.08 -9.12 5.69
C ALA A 111 -4.15 -10.56 5.19
N ASN A 112 -3.56 -10.86 4.03
CA ASN A 112 -3.63 -12.16 3.39
C ASN A 112 -2.25 -12.82 3.22
N GLN A 113 -1.25 -12.36 3.97
CA GLN A 113 0.13 -12.85 3.84
C GLN A 113 0.26 -14.35 4.12
N ALA A 114 -0.63 -14.94 4.90
CA ALA A 114 -0.58 -16.37 5.22
C ALA A 114 -0.65 -17.26 3.98
N VAL A 115 -1.20 -16.77 2.88
CA VAL A 115 -1.28 -17.51 1.61
C VAL A 115 0.12 -17.91 1.11
N PHE A 116 1.14 -17.08 1.39
CA PHE A 116 2.51 -17.32 0.96
C PHE A 116 3.46 -17.64 2.10
N ALA A 117 2.99 -17.64 3.34
CA ALA A 117 3.83 -17.78 4.53
C ALA A 117 4.00 -19.23 4.99
N SER A 118 3.27 -20.14 4.43
CA SER A 118 3.33 -21.57 4.79
C SER A 118 4.50 -22.31 4.17
#